data_399afdb4553c1274d0283feb57a2ecc9
#
_entry.id   399afdb4553c1274d0283feb57a2ecc9
#
_cell.length_a   1.000
_cell.length_b   1.000
_cell.length_c   1.000
_cell.angle_alpha   90.00
_cell.angle_beta   90.00
_cell.angle_gamma   90.00
#
_symmetry.space_group_name_H-M   'P 1'
#
loop_
_entity.id
_entity.type
_entity.pdbx_description
1 polymer ?
#
loop_
_entity_poly.entity_id
_entity_poly.type
_entity_poly.pdbx_seq_one_letter_code
_entity_poly.pdbx_strand_id
1 'polypeptide(L)'
;MKTLTTLTLMFSAFAATPALAQAAPSAEDRIVVRTADLDLGSAIGKRTLDHRIAIAIVEACGSASNVDLEGRNAVRACRVEARAQAAAERDRLVVLANRGTDVILAAR
;
A
#
# COMPACT_ATOMS: atom_id res chain seq x y z
N MET A 1 4.77 27.28 -68.22
CA MET A 1 4.82 25.91 -67.73
C MET A 1 4.65 25.91 -66.21
N LYS A 2 3.51 25.50 -65.73
CA LYS A 2 3.09 25.67 -64.33
C LYS A 2 3.24 24.37 -63.62
N THR A 3 4.22 24.30 -62.69
CA THR A 3 4.42 23.13 -61.82
C THR A 3 3.56 23.31 -60.58
N LEU A 4 2.51 22.51 -60.46
CA LEU A 4 1.68 22.37 -59.23
C LEU A 4 2.45 21.51 -58.22
N THR A 5 2.84 22.12 -57.09
CA THR A 5 3.40 21.42 -55.95
C THR A 5 2.26 21.06 -55.02
N THR A 6 1.88 19.80 -54.97
CA THR A 6 0.89 19.27 -54.04
C THR A 6 1.52 19.06 -52.65
N LEU A 7 1.10 19.90 -51.69
CA LEU A 7 1.51 19.84 -50.29
C LEU A 7 0.62 18.79 -49.56
N THR A 8 1.17 17.61 -49.28
CA THR A 8 0.48 16.56 -48.53
C THR A 8 0.61 16.86 -47.05
N LEU A 9 -0.47 17.30 -46.40
CA LEU A 9 -0.55 17.41 -44.94
C LEU A 9 -0.70 16.00 -44.35
N MET A 10 0.35 15.54 -43.66
CA MET A 10 0.28 14.35 -42.79
C MET A 10 -0.37 14.74 -41.45
N PHE A 11 -1.61 14.31 -41.26
CA PHE A 11 -2.35 14.43 -40.02
C PHE A 11 -1.85 13.32 -39.08
N SER A 12 -0.95 13.65 -38.12
CA SER A 12 -0.56 12.73 -37.05
C SER A 12 -1.67 12.69 -36.02
N ALA A 13 -2.42 11.60 -36.01
CA ALA A 13 -3.40 11.31 -34.98
C ALA A 13 -2.67 10.98 -33.64
N PHE A 14 -2.68 11.93 -32.72
CA PHE A 14 -2.25 11.70 -31.34
C PHE A 14 -3.33 10.87 -30.65
N ALA A 15 -3.07 9.56 -30.49
CA ALA A 15 -3.90 8.69 -29.66
C ALA A 15 -3.66 9.06 -28.18
N ALA A 16 -4.57 9.84 -27.61
CA ALA A 16 -4.61 10.08 -26.18
C ALA A 16 -5.04 8.78 -25.48
N THR A 17 -4.09 8.06 -24.88
CA THR A 17 -4.39 6.97 -23.96
C THR A 17 -5.06 7.56 -22.71
N PRO A 18 -6.26 7.11 -22.30
CA PRO A 18 -6.83 7.51 -21.02
C PRO A 18 -5.96 6.90 -19.93
N ALA A 19 -5.20 7.72 -19.22
CA ALA A 19 -4.58 7.34 -17.97
C ALA A 19 -5.72 7.01 -17.01
N LEU A 20 -5.89 5.72 -16.68
CA LEU A 20 -6.74 5.29 -15.57
C LEU A 20 -6.12 5.91 -14.32
N ALA A 21 -6.68 7.03 -13.88
CA ALA A 21 -6.37 7.62 -12.59
C ALA A 21 -6.82 6.60 -11.53
N GLN A 22 -5.89 5.81 -11.00
CA GLN A 22 -6.13 5.02 -9.82
C GLN A 22 -6.38 6.00 -8.68
N ALA A 23 -7.61 6.03 -8.19
CA ALA A 23 -7.96 6.85 -7.04
C ALA A 23 -7.05 6.43 -5.88
N ALA A 24 -6.25 7.37 -5.38
CA ALA A 24 -5.49 7.15 -4.16
C ALA A 24 -6.50 6.80 -3.04
N PRO A 25 -6.22 5.79 -2.19
CA PRO A 25 -7.11 5.45 -1.09
C PRO A 25 -7.36 6.71 -0.24
N SER A 26 -8.63 7.00 0.02
CA SER A 26 -9.04 8.13 0.85
C SER A 26 -8.38 8.01 2.23
N ALA A 27 -8.11 9.13 2.89
CA ALA A 27 -7.47 9.13 4.21
C ALA A 27 -8.28 8.33 5.26
N GLU A 28 -9.59 8.14 5.02
CA GLU A 28 -10.51 7.37 5.85
C GLU A 28 -10.30 5.85 5.75
N ASP A 29 -9.77 5.35 4.62
CA ASP A 29 -9.48 3.91 4.42
C ASP A 29 -8.08 3.51 4.91
N ARG A 30 -7.32 4.46 5.45
CA ARG A 30 -5.94 4.21 5.85
C ARG A 30 -5.85 3.70 7.29
N ILE A 31 -5.38 2.47 7.46
CA ILE A 31 -5.07 1.90 8.78
C ILE A 31 -3.77 2.52 9.28
N VAL A 32 -3.82 3.23 10.42
CA VAL A 32 -2.65 3.86 11.04
C VAL A 32 -2.22 3.07 12.26
N VAL A 33 -0.97 2.58 12.24
CA VAL A 33 -0.35 1.86 13.38
C VAL A 33 0.84 2.67 13.88
N ARG A 34 0.86 2.98 15.17
CA ARG A 34 1.98 3.70 15.80
C ARG A 34 3.19 2.79 15.92
N THR A 35 4.36 3.25 15.47
CA THR A 35 5.62 2.50 15.45
C THR A 35 6.77 3.23 16.12
N ALA A 36 6.64 4.53 16.42
CA ALA A 36 7.72 5.38 16.89
C ALA A 36 8.30 4.97 18.26
N ASP A 37 7.54 4.22 19.05
CA ASP A 37 7.94 3.71 20.37
C ASP A 37 8.50 2.28 20.34
N LEU A 38 8.62 1.69 19.13
CA LEU A 38 9.05 0.30 18.95
C LEU A 38 10.50 0.21 18.47
N ASP A 39 11.27 -0.63 19.12
CA ASP A 39 12.57 -1.07 18.61
C ASP A 39 12.36 -2.22 17.60
N LEU A 40 12.27 -1.88 16.31
CA LEU A 40 12.05 -2.83 15.23
C LEU A 40 13.29 -3.68 14.89
N GLY A 41 14.46 -3.37 15.47
CA GLY A 41 15.62 -4.24 15.45
C GLY A 41 15.45 -5.45 16.37
N SER A 42 14.68 -5.32 17.44
CA SER A 42 14.46 -6.38 18.43
C SER A 42 13.32 -7.34 18.05
N ALA A 43 13.41 -8.58 18.55
CA ALA A 43 12.33 -9.56 18.38
C ALA A 43 11.04 -9.15 19.12
N ILE A 44 11.17 -8.45 20.25
CA ILE A 44 10.03 -7.97 21.04
C ILE A 44 9.32 -6.84 20.29
N GLY A 45 10.06 -5.86 19.76
CA GLY A 45 9.49 -4.76 19.00
C GLY A 45 8.74 -5.24 17.75
N LYS A 46 9.30 -6.22 17.02
CA LYS A 46 8.64 -6.84 15.86
C LYS A 46 7.33 -7.52 16.24
N ARG A 47 7.30 -8.31 17.31
CA ARG A 47 6.06 -8.96 17.79
C ARG A 47 5.01 -7.96 18.24
N THR A 48 5.44 -6.88 18.90
CA THR A 48 4.52 -5.81 19.31
C THR A 48 3.92 -5.11 18.09
N LEU A 49 4.71 -4.87 17.05
CA LEU A 49 4.22 -4.32 15.78
C LEU A 49 3.18 -5.25 15.13
N ASP A 50 3.50 -6.55 15.03
CA ASP A 50 2.60 -7.55 14.45
C ASP A 50 1.26 -7.62 15.20
N HIS A 51 1.29 -7.53 16.53
CA HIS A 51 0.09 -7.49 17.36
C HIS A 51 -0.75 -6.22 17.13
N ARG A 52 -0.12 -5.05 17.07
CA ARG A 52 -0.80 -3.78 16.78
C ARG A 52 -1.45 -3.79 15.38
N ILE A 53 -0.75 -4.32 14.38
CA ILE A 53 -1.28 -4.48 13.03
C ILE A 53 -2.53 -5.38 13.05
N ALA A 54 -2.47 -6.51 13.75
CA ALA A 54 -3.61 -7.43 13.83
C ALA A 54 -4.85 -6.79 14.46
N ILE A 55 -4.68 -6.01 15.55
CA ILE A 55 -5.78 -5.27 16.18
C ILE A 55 -6.35 -4.22 15.23
N ALA A 56 -5.49 -3.41 14.61
CA ALA A 56 -5.91 -2.34 13.71
C ALA A 56 -6.70 -2.87 12.50
N ILE A 57 -6.31 -4.04 11.96
CA ILE A 57 -7.05 -4.71 10.88
C ILE A 57 -8.44 -5.15 11.35
N VAL A 58 -8.56 -5.72 12.55
CA VAL A 58 -9.85 -6.15 13.10
C VAL A 58 -10.77 -4.94 13.30
N GLU A 59 -10.24 -3.85 13.82
CA GLU A 59 -11.01 -2.60 14.03
C GLU A 59 -11.45 -1.99 12.70
N ALA A 60 -10.57 -1.88 11.72
CA ALA A 60 -10.86 -1.30 10.41
C ALA A 60 -11.86 -2.12 9.60
N CYS A 61 -11.73 -3.46 9.58
CA CYS A 61 -12.62 -4.33 8.84
C CYS A 61 -13.93 -4.66 9.56
N GLY A 62 -14.02 -4.32 10.83
CA GLY A 62 -15.22 -4.55 11.65
C GLY A 62 -15.59 -6.03 11.84
N SER A 63 -16.88 -6.26 12.12
CA SER A 63 -17.47 -7.57 12.34
C SER A 63 -18.84 -7.67 11.67
N ALA A 64 -19.28 -8.90 11.39
CA ALA A 64 -20.62 -9.19 10.89
C ALA A 64 -21.34 -10.19 11.80
N SER A 65 -22.67 -10.15 11.78
CA SER A 65 -23.51 -11.09 12.50
C SER A 65 -23.28 -12.54 12.05
N ASN A 66 -23.48 -13.50 12.98
CA ASN A 66 -23.34 -14.93 12.67
C ASN A 66 -24.36 -15.43 11.62
N VAL A 67 -25.48 -14.73 11.45
CA VAL A 67 -26.51 -15.05 10.48
C VAL A 67 -26.33 -14.32 9.13
N ASP A 68 -25.42 -13.34 9.07
CA ASP A 68 -25.11 -12.58 7.87
C ASP A 68 -23.89 -13.22 7.16
N LEU A 69 -24.17 -14.12 6.25
CA LEU A 69 -23.12 -14.83 5.50
C LEU A 69 -22.36 -13.89 4.56
N GLU A 70 -23.05 -12.96 3.91
CA GLU A 70 -22.45 -12.01 2.98
C GLU A 70 -21.53 -11.04 3.70
N GLY A 71 -21.97 -10.44 4.81
CA GLY A 71 -21.17 -9.57 5.64
C GLY A 71 -19.93 -10.28 6.21
N ARG A 72 -20.05 -11.55 6.61
CA ARG A 72 -18.90 -12.36 7.05
C ARG A 72 -17.87 -12.59 5.95
N ASN A 73 -18.31 -12.81 4.72
CA ASN A 73 -17.42 -12.94 3.58
C ASN A 73 -16.72 -11.61 3.26
N ALA A 74 -17.45 -10.50 3.31
CA ALA A 74 -16.89 -9.16 3.12
C ALA A 74 -15.82 -8.83 4.18
N VAL A 75 -16.09 -9.08 5.46
CA VAL A 75 -15.12 -8.89 6.56
C VAL A 75 -13.88 -9.77 6.36
N ARG A 76 -14.06 -11.02 5.92
CA ARG A 76 -12.93 -11.93 5.63
C ARG A 76 -12.07 -11.40 4.49
N ALA A 77 -12.67 -10.96 3.39
CA ALA A 77 -11.97 -10.40 2.24
C ALA A 77 -11.19 -9.14 2.63
N CYS A 78 -11.82 -8.21 3.38
CA CYS A 78 -11.16 -7.03 3.93
C CYS A 78 -9.91 -7.40 4.74
N ARG A 79 -10.01 -8.35 5.67
CA ARG A 79 -8.89 -8.76 6.52
C ARG A 79 -7.75 -9.42 5.74
N VAL A 80 -8.05 -10.19 4.70
CA VAL A 80 -7.03 -10.80 3.83
C VAL A 80 -6.25 -9.74 3.08
N GLU A 81 -6.95 -8.79 2.46
CA GLU A 81 -6.34 -7.70 1.72
C GLU A 81 -5.51 -6.78 2.64
N ALA A 82 -6.07 -6.35 3.76
CA ALA A 82 -5.38 -5.50 4.73
C ALA A 82 -4.11 -6.16 5.29
N ARG A 83 -4.13 -7.48 5.54
CA ARG A 83 -2.93 -8.23 5.98
C ARG A 83 -1.86 -8.26 4.91
N ALA A 84 -2.21 -8.45 3.64
CA ALA A 84 -1.25 -8.46 2.55
C ALA A 84 -0.54 -7.10 2.39
N GLN A 85 -1.30 -6.01 2.45
CA GLN A 85 -0.75 -4.65 2.41
C GLN A 85 0.12 -4.35 3.63
N ALA A 86 -0.34 -4.69 4.83
CA ALA A 86 0.39 -4.48 6.07
C ALA A 86 1.69 -5.29 6.15
N ALA A 87 1.73 -6.51 5.61
CA ALA A 87 2.93 -7.34 5.59
C ALA A 87 4.05 -6.69 4.77
N ALA A 88 3.74 -6.14 3.60
CA ALA A 88 4.71 -5.47 2.75
C ALA A 88 5.31 -4.23 3.44
N GLU A 89 4.48 -3.42 4.10
CA GLU A 89 4.94 -2.22 4.82
C GLU A 89 5.70 -2.57 6.10
N ARG A 90 5.25 -3.58 6.83
CA ARG A 90 5.94 -4.12 8.00
C ARG A 90 7.36 -4.57 7.66
N ASP A 91 7.54 -5.33 6.59
CA ASP A 91 8.84 -5.84 6.17
C ASP A 91 9.77 -4.69 5.74
N ARG A 92 9.23 -3.69 5.06
CA ARG A 92 9.95 -2.47 4.72
C ARG A 92 10.48 -1.74 5.96
N LEU A 93 9.64 -1.55 6.98
CA LEU A 93 10.03 -0.89 8.24
C LEU A 93 11.13 -1.66 8.98
N VAL A 94 11.04 -2.99 9.02
CA VAL A 94 12.05 -3.85 9.65
C VAL A 94 13.39 -3.76 8.92
N VAL A 95 13.38 -3.77 7.59
CA VAL A 95 14.60 -3.61 6.78
C VAL A 95 15.26 -2.25 7.02
N LEU A 96 14.48 -1.17 7.08
CA LEU A 96 15.01 0.16 7.34
C LEU A 96 15.61 0.28 8.75
N ALA A 97 14.96 -0.32 9.76
CA ALA A 97 15.46 -0.34 11.13
C ALA A 97 16.80 -1.09 11.23
N ASN A 98 16.93 -2.24 10.56
CA ASN A 98 18.18 -3.01 10.54
C ASN A 98 19.29 -2.26 9.84
N ARG A 99 19.04 -1.56 8.73
CA ARG A 99 20.04 -0.73 8.03
C ARG A 99 20.55 0.42 8.92
N GLY A 100 19.68 1.04 9.71
CA GLY A 100 20.08 2.08 10.67
C GLY A 100 21.05 1.53 11.72
N THR A 101 20.84 0.31 12.19
CA THR A 101 21.73 -0.37 13.14
C THR A 101 23.10 -0.69 12.52
N ASP A 102 23.14 -1.14 11.28
CA ASP A 102 24.39 -1.46 10.57
C ASP A 102 25.26 -0.21 10.35
N VAL A 103 24.64 0.94 10.05
CA VAL A 103 25.35 2.22 9.91
C VAL A 103 25.99 2.65 11.23
N ILE A 104 25.33 2.45 12.37
CA ILE A 104 25.89 2.78 13.70
C ILE A 104 27.07 1.87 14.04
N LEU A 105 27.01 0.60 13.69
CA LEU A 105 28.11 -0.35 13.91
C LEU A 105 29.32 -0.05 13.02
N ALA A 106 29.11 0.41 11.80
CA ALA A 106 30.18 0.77 10.87
C ALA A 106 30.88 2.09 11.25
N ALA A 107 30.25 2.98 12.03
CA ALA A 107 30.82 4.25 12.50
C ALA A 107 31.75 4.12 13.70
N ARG A 108 31.90 2.92 14.26
CA ARG A 108 32.83 2.60 15.36
C ARG A 108 34.12 2.01 14.82
#